data_e639538f8368d4c2873dbac8651b3958
#
_entry.id   e639538f8368d4c2873dbac8651b3958
#
_cell.length_a   1.000
_cell.length_b   1.000
_cell.length_c   1.000
_cell.angle_alpha   90.00
_cell.angle_beta   90.00
_cell.angle_gamma   90.00
#
_symmetry.space_group_name_H-M   'P 1'
#
loop_
_entity.id
_entity.type
_entity.pdbx_description
1 polymer ?
#
loop_
_entity_poly.entity_id
_entity_poly.type
_entity_poly.pdbx_seq_one_letter_code
_entity_poly.pdbx_strand_id
1 'polypeptide(L)'
;MVRPEPPESPTYTQSSRLQAAGLTEAIALLARAAEQVPLPAPPQPIVVADYGAANGHNSLRPMSEAIAVLRRRTRHDHAILVAHTDIPDNDFGALFHTLDDDPDSYLHKDPASFVSAIGRSFYGQILPSKTVNLGWSSWATQWLSRVPCEFGDHVHVAYSADGAARAAYADQAALDWHNFVAFRGRELAPQGRLVVLTLAVDDDGDVGFATLLDAIAGALDDQARDGLLRRDELRRMTIPTVGRSETDLRAPFAPSGRIEGLTIDHLETFAAEDRFWARFQGDEDADAFGAQWAAFARAALFPTLVHALDGGVEDPRAAEFVGQLEAAVAGRLASAPEPMRMSLALASLVKGP
;
A
#
# COMPACT_ATOMS: atom_id res chain seq x y z
N MET A 1 4.96 -9.45 10.81
CA MET A 1 4.47 -8.11 10.48
C MET A 1 4.01 -7.44 11.75
N VAL A 2 4.35 -6.18 11.95
CA VAL A 2 4.02 -5.42 13.17
C VAL A 2 2.56 -5.08 13.15
N ARG A 3 1.91 -5.12 14.32
CA ARG A 3 0.57 -4.57 14.49
C ARG A 3 0.59 -3.12 14.03
N PRO A 4 -0.34 -2.71 13.14
CA PRO A 4 -0.51 -1.30 12.82
C PRO A 4 -0.70 -0.49 14.11
N GLU A 5 -0.28 0.78 14.11
CA GLU A 5 -0.64 1.66 15.21
C GLU A 5 -2.16 1.71 15.39
N PRO A 6 -2.67 1.84 16.63
CA PRO A 6 -4.11 1.94 16.86
C PRO A 6 -4.71 3.07 16.02
N PRO A 7 -5.91 2.91 15.46
CA PRO A 7 -6.59 3.92 14.65
C PRO A 7 -6.80 5.26 15.35
N GLU A 8 -6.82 5.24 16.69
CA GLU A 8 -6.98 6.42 17.55
C GLU A 8 -5.68 7.24 17.72
N SER A 9 -4.54 6.72 17.23
CA SER A 9 -3.28 7.45 17.26
C SER A 9 -3.35 8.68 16.35
N PRO A 10 -3.00 9.89 16.86
CA PRO A 10 -2.87 11.08 16.02
C PRO A 10 -1.92 10.87 14.83
N THR A 11 -0.91 10.03 15.02
CA THR A 11 0.10 9.63 14.03
C THR A 11 -0.53 8.86 12.87
N TYR A 12 -1.44 7.94 13.16
CA TYR A 12 -2.15 7.16 12.14
C TYR A 12 -3.06 8.03 11.27
N THR A 13 -3.81 8.94 11.89
CA THR A 13 -4.68 9.89 11.17
C THR A 13 -3.89 10.81 10.23
N GLN A 14 -2.64 11.14 10.56
CA GLN A 14 -1.77 11.96 9.72
C GLN A 14 -1.17 11.15 8.55
N SER A 15 -0.78 9.89 8.78
CA SER A 15 -0.26 9.02 7.71
C SER A 15 -1.32 8.70 6.65
N SER A 16 -2.57 8.51 7.07
CA SER A 16 -3.69 8.27 6.14
C SER A 16 -3.97 9.47 5.23
N ARG A 17 -3.64 10.71 5.67
CA ARG A 17 -3.76 11.92 4.85
C ARG A 17 -2.74 11.98 3.71
N LEU A 18 -1.54 11.43 3.89
CA LEU A 18 -0.56 11.34 2.80
C LEU A 18 -0.95 10.26 1.78
N GLN A 19 -1.40 9.11 2.25
CA GLN A 19 -1.91 8.03 1.38
C GLN A 19 -3.18 8.47 0.63
N ALA A 20 -3.84 9.57 1.06
CA ALA A 20 -4.90 10.21 0.28
C ALA A 20 -4.38 10.92 -0.99
N ALA A 21 -3.05 11.13 -1.12
CA ALA A 21 -2.47 11.59 -2.38
C ALA A 21 -2.66 10.50 -3.45
N GLY A 22 -3.17 10.88 -4.61
CA GLY A 22 -3.52 9.94 -5.69
C GLY A 22 -4.81 9.13 -5.47
N LEU A 23 -5.35 9.08 -4.25
CA LEU A 23 -6.59 8.34 -3.98
C LEU A 23 -7.81 8.95 -4.69
N THR A 24 -7.86 10.24 -4.89
CA THR A 24 -9.02 10.90 -5.54
C THR A 24 -9.20 10.40 -6.97
N GLU A 25 -8.13 10.38 -7.75
CA GLU A 25 -8.12 9.88 -9.13
C GLU A 25 -8.39 8.38 -9.17
N ALA A 26 -7.77 7.63 -8.26
CA ALA A 26 -7.96 6.19 -8.16
C ALA A 26 -9.40 5.81 -7.77
N ILE A 27 -10.02 6.53 -6.84
CA ILE A 27 -11.44 6.34 -6.47
C ILE A 27 -12.36 6.69 -7.65
N ALA A 28 -12.07 7.77 -8.38
CA ALA A 28 -12.83 8.11 -9.58
C ALA A 28 -12.72 7.01 -10.66
N LEU A 29 -11.54 6.40 -10.82
CA LEU A 29 -11.34 5.27 -11.71
C LEU A 29 -12.09 4.02 -11.21
N LEU A 30 -12.08 3.74 -9.90
CA LEU A 30 -12.84 2.65 -9.28
C LEU A 30 -14.35 2.83 -9.47
N ALA A 31 -14.86 4.05 -9.31
CA ALA A 31 -16.26 4.37 -9.56
C ALA A 31 -16.66 4.11 -11.03
N ARG A 32 -15.82 4.54 -11.99
CA ARG A 32 -16.01 4.21 -13.43
C ARG A 32 -15.97 2.70 -13.69
N ALA A 33 -15.04 1.98 -13.05
CA ALA A 33 -14.98 0.52 -13.14
C ALA A 33 -16.26 -0.12 -12.59
N ALA A 34 -16.75 0.35 -11.44
CA ALA A 34 -18.01 -0.11 -10.84
C ALA A 34 -19.24 0.14 -11.73
N GLU A 35 -19.24 1.19 -12.56
CA GLU A 35 -20.30 1.45 -13.54
C GLU A 35 -20.31 0.44 -14.70
N GLN A 36 -19.19 -0.21 -14.97
CA GLN A 36 -19.00 -1.03 -16.17
C GLN A 36 -19.04 -2.53 -15.92
N VAL A 37 -18.73 -2.98 -14.67
CA VAL A 37 -18.72 -4.42 -14.37
C VAL A 37 -20.12 -5.03 -14.52
N PRO A 38 -20.25 -6.23 -15.14
CA PRO A 38 -21.50 -6.98 -15.12
C PRO A 38 -21.88 -7.37 -13.69
N LEU A 39 -23.17 -7.23 -13.38
CA LEU A 39 -23.68 -7.63 -12.08
C LEU A 39 -24.28 -9.04 -12.17
N PRO A 40 -23.99 -9.94 -11.22
CA PRO A 40 -24.63 -11.25 -11.16
C PRO A 40 -26.13 -11.10 -10.84
N ALA A 41 -26.91 -12.09 -11.22
CA ALA A 41 -28.31 -12.12 -10.84
C ALA A 41 -28.47 -12.57 -9.37
N PRO A 42 -29.41 -11.99 -8.59
CA PRO A 42 -29.74 -12.49 -7.27
C PRO A 42 -30.18 -13.98 -7.35
N PRO A 43 -29.85 -14.81 -6.34
CA PRO A 43 -29.31 -14.48 -5.02
C PRO A 43 -27.78 -14.40 -4.99
N GLN A 44 -27.07 -14.47 -6.10
CA GLN A 44 -25.62 -14.43 -6.15
C GLN A 44 -25.13 -13.03 -5.73
N PRO A 45 -24.26 -12.88 -4.72
CA PRO A 45 -23.79 -11.58 -4.29
C PRO A 45 -22.87 -10.93 -5.33
N ILE A 46 -22.85 -9.60 -5.35
CA ILE A 46 -21.80 -8.84 -6.03
C ILE A 46 -20.57 -8.88 -5.14
N VAL A 47 -19.44 -9.38 -5.63
CA VAL A 47 -18.21 -9.52 -4.86
C VAL A 47 -17.25 -8.38 -5.22
N VAL A 48 -16.89 -7.59 -4.21
CA VAL A 48 -15.84 -6.57 -4.28
C VAL A 48 -14.65 -7.08 -3.46
N ALA A 49 -13.47 -7.12 -4.02
CA ALA A 49 -12.26 -7.57 -3.33
C ALA A 49 -11.32 -6.39 -3.09
N ASP A 50 -10.84 -6.27 -1.85
CA ASP A 50 -9.86 -5.27 -1.41
C ASP A 50 -8.55 -5.99 -1.06
N TYR A 51 -7.53 -5.80 -1.88
CA TYR A 51 -6.25 -6.50 -1.79
C TYR A 51 -5.19 -5.63 -1.08
N GLY A 52 -4.87 -5.97 0.16
CA GLY A 52 -3.97 -5.21 1.02
C GLY A 52 -4.75 -4.19 1.87
N ALA A 53 -5.75 -4.69 2.61
CA ALA A 53 -6.69 -3.86 3.37
C ALA A 53 -6.08 -3.24 4.64
N ALA A 54 -4.99 -3.80 5.16
CA ALA A 54 -4.39 -3.44 6.46
C ALA A 54 -5.46 -3.36 7.57
N ASN A 55 -5.59 -2.24 8.26
CA ASN A 55 -6.61 -2.01 9.28
C ASN A 55 -7.94 -1.43 8.73
N GLY A 56 -8.11 -1.35 7.42
CA GLY A 56 -9.36 -0.95 6.75
C GLY A 56 -9.59 0.55 6.59
N HIS A 57 -8.87 1.41 7.29
CA HIS A 57 -9.13 2.85 7.25
C HIS A 57 -9.02 3.44 5.83
N ASN A 58 -7.99 3.06 5.07
CA ASN A 58 -7.81 3.49 3.68
C ASN A 58 -8.81 2.86 2.71
N SER A 59 -9.52 1.81 3.14
CA SER A 59 -10.55 1.12 2.34
C SER A 59 -11.94 1.75 2.49
N LEU A 60 -12.19 2.51 3.57
CA LEU A 60 -13.53 3.05 3.86
C LEU A 60 -14.10 3.86 2.69
N ARG A 61 -13.37 4.86 2.24
CA ARG A 61 -13.83 5.75 1.17
C ARG A 61 -13.93 5.05 -0.19
N PRO A 62 -12.90 4.32 -0.69
CA PRO A 62 -13.03 3.59 -1.96
C PRO A 62 -14.18 2.59 -1.97
N MET A 63 -14.35 1.81 -0.88
CA MET A 63 -15.43 0.83 -0.81
C MET A 63 -16.80 1.50 -0.73
N SER A 64 -16.96 2.57 0.06
CA SER A 64 -18.20 3.34 0.12
C SER A 64 -18.62 3.88 -1.25
N GLU A 65 -17.68 4.47 -2.01
CA GLU A 65 -17.95 5.00 -3.35
C GLU A 65 -18.28 3.90 -4.36
N ALA A 66 -17.53 2.79 -4.36
CA ALA A 66 -17.81 1.65 -5.23
C ALA A 66 -19.21 1.06 -4.95
N ILE A 67 -19.55 0.84 -3.67
CA ILE A 67 -20.85 0.31 -3.24
C ILE A 67 -21.98 1.27 -3.64
N ALA A 68 -21.81 2.57 -3.46
CA ALA A 68 -22.80 3.57 -3.88
C ALA A 68 -23.08 3.51 -5.39
N VAL A 69 -22.04 3.31 -6.22
CA VAL A 69 -22.21 3.11 -7.66
C VAL A 69 -22.94 1.80 -7.98
N LEU A 70 -22.49 0.69 -7.39
CA LEU A 70 -23.09 -0.63 -7.62
C LEU A 70 -24.56 -0.64 -7.17
N ARG A 71 -24.88 0.00 -6.05
CA ARG A 71 -26.25 0.07 -5.49
C ARG A 71 -27.21 0.79 -6.43
N ARG A 72 -26.80 1.82 -7.15
CA ARG A 72 -27.64 2.50 -8.17
C ARG A 72 -27.98 1.59 -9.37
N ARG A 73 -27.23 0.49 -9.57
CA ARG A 73 -27.37 -0.42 -10.71
C ARG A 73 -28.10 -1.70 -10.37
N THR A 74 -28.44 -1.92 -9.11
CA THR A 74 -29.10 -3.13 -8.65
C THR A 74 -30.18 -2.85 -7.61
N ARG A 75 -30.91 -3.88 -7.20
CA ARG A 75 -31.94 -3.76 -6.16
C ARG A 75 -31.31 -3.42 -4.80
N HIS A 76 -32.05 -2.72 -3.96
CA HIS A 76 -31.61 -2.32 -2.62
C HIS A 76 -31.30 -3.49 -1.68
N ASP A 77 -31.90 -4.66 -1.93
CA ASP A 77 -31.74 -5.90 -1.15
C ASP A 77 -30.72 -6.88 -1.77
N HIS A 78 -30.11 -6.56 -2.91
CA HIS A 78 -29.10 -7.40 -3.53
C HIS A 78 -27.79 -7.34 -2.73
N ALA A 79 -27.34 -8.47 -2.23
CA ALA A 79 -26.16 -8.55 -1.40
C ALA A 79 -24.88 -8.08 -2.14
N ILE A 80 -24.11 -7.22 -1.48
CA ILE A 80 -22.75 -6.87 -1.88
C ILE A 80 -21.80 -7.41 -0.81
N LEU A 81 -20.89 -8.28 -1.19
CA LEU A 81 -19.86 -8.84 -0.29
C LEU A 81 -18.53 -8.17 -0.55
N VAL A 82 -18.00 -7.47 0.45
CA VAL A 82 -16.64 -6.94 0.44
C VAL A 82 -15.71 -7.95 1.09
N ALA A 83 -14.73 -8.44 0.32
CA ALA A 83 -13.70 -9.35 0.80
C ALA A 83 -12.40 -8.54 1.02
N HIS A 84 -12.13 -8.15 2.25
CA HIS A 84 -10.85 -7.54 2.64
C HIS A 84 -9.80 -8.63 2.78
N THR A 85 -8.67 -8.45 2.12
CA THR A 85 -7.60 -9.44 2.15
C THR A 85 -6.29 -8.80 2.56
N ASP A 86 -5.54 -9.52 3.38
CA ASP A 86 -4.19 -9.14 3.78
C ASP A 86 -3.42 -10.42 4.15
N ILE A 87 -2.17 -10.28 4.54
CA ILE A 87 -1.39 -11.41 5.01
C ILE A 87 -1.94 -11.98 6.32
N PRO A 88 -1.61 -13.24 6.68
CA PRO A 88 -2.14 -13.89 7.88
C PRO A 88 -1.86 -13.14 9.18
N ASP A 89 -0.72 -12.43 9.25
CA ASP A 89 -0.27 -11.72 10.46
C ASP A 89 -0.89 -10.31 10.60
N ASN A 90 -1.78 -9.90 9.68
CA ASN A 90 -2.50 -8.63 9.78
C ASN A 90 -3.43 -8.60 11.01
N ASP A 91 -3.58 -7.43 11.62
CA ASP A 91 -4.53 -7.22 12.69
C ASP A 91 -5.97 -7.08 12.15
N PHE A 92 -6.60 -8.22 11.89
CA PHE A 92 -7.98 -8.25 11.44
C PHE A 92 -8.96 -7.79 12.54
N GLY A 93 -8.56 -7.80 13.81
CA GLY A 93 -9.35 -7.20 14.90
C GLY A 93 -9.48 -5.69 14.68
N ALA A 94 -8.36 -5.01 14.43
CA ALA A 94 -8.37 -3.57 14.10
C ALA A 94 -9.18 -3.26 12.82
N LEU A 95 -9.10 -4.11 11.80
CA LEU A 95 -9.93 -3.97 10.59
C LEU A 95 -11.43 -3.98 10.91
N PHE A 96 -11.90 -4.98 11.67
CA PHE A 96 -13.32 -5.08 12.02
C PHE A 96 -13.76 -3.92 12.92
N HIS A 97 -12.95 -3.48 13.89
CA HIS A 97 -13.25 -2.30 14.70
C HIS A 97 -13.37 -1.04 13.83
N THR A 98 -12.44 -0.83 12.88
CA THR A 98 -12.55 0.29 11.95
C THR A 98 -13.87 0.26 11.16
N LEU A 99 -14.26 -0.91 10.68
CA LEU A 99 -15.50 -1.05 9.91
C LEU A 99 -16.78 -0.89 10.75
N ASP A 100 -16.74 -1.27 12.02
CA ASP A 100 -17.89 -1.18 12.92
C ASP A 100 -18.03 0.20 13.58
N ASP A 101 -16.91 0.87 13.89
CA ASP A 101 -16.91 2.10 14.70
C ASP A 101 -16.89 3.38 13.87
N ASP A 102 -16.29 3.34 12.65
CA ASP A 102 -16.14 4.54 11.82
C ASP A 102 -17.46 4.92 11.14
N PRO A 103 -17.99 6.14 11.38
CA PRO A 103 -19.25 6.59 10.77
C PRO A 103 -19.20 6.64 9.22
N ASP A 104 -18.01 6.68 8.64
CA ASP A 104 -17.83 6.67 7.19
C ASP A 104 -17.82 5.26 6.59
N SER A 105 -17.93 4.22 7.42
CA SER A 105 -18.01 2.85 6.96
C SER A 105 -19.21 2.60 6.03
N TYR A 106 -18.97 1.83 4.99
CA TYR A 106 -20.02 1.39 4.07
C TYR A 106 -21.06 0.50 4.74
N LEU A 107 -20.71 -0.18 5.86
CA LEU A 107 -21.65 -1.00 6.64
C LEU A 107 -22.77 -0.16 7.28
N HIS A 108 -22.47 1.09 7.64
CA HIS A 108 -23.48 2.02 8.15
C HIS A 108 -24.32 2.67 7.05
N LYS A 109 -23.79 2.73 5.82
CA LYS A 109 -24.42 3.43 4.69
C LYS A 109 -25.30 2.51 3.83
N ASP A 110 -24.99 1.21 3.78
CA ASP A 110 -25.72 0.23 2.95
C ASP A 110 -26.00 -1.08 3.72
N PRO A 111 -27.28 -1.31 4.14
CA PRO A 111 -27.64 -2.45 4.98
C PRO A 111 -27.58 -3.81 4.27
N ALA A 112 -27.44 -3.85 2.95
CA ALA A 112 -27.25 -5.07 2.17
C ALA A 112 -25.80 -5.31 1.77
N SER A 113 -24.86 -4.62 2.42
CA SER A 113 -23.42 -4.88 2.32
C SER A 113 -22.96 -5.77 3.47
N PHE A 114 -22.09 -6.71 3.13
CA PHE A 114 -21.52 -7.70 4.03
C PHE A 114 -20.01 -7.67 3.93
N VAL A 115 -19.31 -8.01 5.01
CA VAL A 115 -17.86 -8.03 5.09
C VAL A 115 -17.33 -9.43 5.35
N SER A 116 -16.20 -9.76 4.74
CA SER A 116 -15.36 -10.89 5.11
C SER A 116 -13.89 -10.45 5.10
N ALA A 117 -13.07 -11.09 5.94
CA ALA A 117 -11.63 -10.88 5.95
C ALA A 117 -10.90 -12.20 5.67
N ILE A 118 -9.82 -12.17 4.88
CA ILE A 118 -9.08 -13.34 4.45
C ILE A 118 -7.58 -13.12 4.65
N GLY A 119 -6.99 -13.89 5.57
CA GLY A 119 -5.55 -13.87 5.87
C GLY A 119 -4.75 -14.72 4.90
N ARG A 120 -4.45 -14.20 3.71
CA ARG A 120 -3.59 -14.85 2.69
C ARG A 120 -2.88 -13.81 1.84
N SER A 121 -1.63 -14.08 1.51
CA SER A 121 -0.86 -13.22 0.59
C SER A 121 -1.53 -13.11 -0.78
N PHE A 122 -1.71 -11.90 -1.28
CA PHE A 122 -2.26 -11.63 -2.60
C PHE A 122 -1.29 -11.99 -3.76
N TYR A 123 -0.08 -12.42 -3.46
CA TYR A 123 0.82 -13.03 -4.44
C TYR A 123 0.48 -14.49 -4.74
N GLY A 124 -0.59 -15.01 -4.14
CA GLY A 124 -1.25 -16.26 -4.46
C GLY A 124 -2.72 -16.07 -4.81
N GLN A 125 -3.41 -17.14 -5.14
CA GLN A 125 -4.87 -17.11 -5.29
C GLN A 125 -5.53 -17.10 -3.92
N ILE A 126 -6.42 -16.13 -3.68
CA ILE A 126 -7.12 -15.92 -2.40
C ILE A 126 -8.60 -16.28 -2.53
N LEU A 127 -9.24 -15.83 -3.58
CA LEU A 127 -10.65 -15.99 -3.85
C LEU A 127 -10.89 -17.07 -4.93
N PRO A 128 -12.07 -17.70 -4.94
CA PRO A 128 -12.41 -18.66 -5.98
C PRO A 128 -12.35 -18.04 -7.38
N SER A 129 -12.03 -18.86 -8.37
CA SER A 129 -11.94 -18.40 -9.76
C SER A 129 -13.27 -17.85 -10.25
N LYS A 130 -13.22 -16.73 -10.96
CA LYS A 130 -14.36 -16.08 -11.62
C LYS A 130 -15.47 -15.61 -10.66
N THR A 131 -15.12 -15.24 -9.44
CA THR A 131 -16.11 -14.80 -8.44
C THR A 131 -16.06 -13.29 -8.16
N VAL A 132 -14.93 -12.60 -8.41
CA VAL A 132 -14.75 -11.19 -8.10
C VAL A 132 -15.28 -10.34 -9.25
N ASN A 133 -16.26 -9.47 -8.98
CA ASN A 133 -16.77 -8.53 -9.97
C ASN A 133 -15.89 -7.27 -10.06
N LEU A 134 -15.46 -6.74 -8.90
CA LEU A 134 -14.65 -5.55 -8.81
C LEU A 134 -13.50 -5.76 -7.82
N GLY A 135 -12.26 -5.51 -8.23
CA GLY A 135 -11.07 -5.56 -7.40
C GLY A 135 -10.50 -4.16 -7.16
N TRP A 136 -9.90 -3.99 -6.01
CA TRP A 136 -9.19 -2.80 -5.57
C TRP A 136 -7.89 -3.17 -4.88
N SER A 137 -6.83 -2.42 -5.12
CA SER A 137 -5.58 -2.48 -4.34
C SER A 137 -4.95 -1.09 -4.32
N SER A 138 -4.60 -0.61 -3.15
CA SER A 138 -4.00 0.72 -2.97
C SER A 138 -2.85 0.64 -1.99
N TRP A 139 -1.68 1.17 -2.35
CA TRP A 139 -0.49 1.22 -1.51
C TRP A 139 -0.06 -0.15 -0.95
N ALA A 140 -0.32 -1.23 -1.69
CA ALA A 140 -0.01 -2.59 -1.25
C ALA A 140 0.99 -3.30 -2.16
N THR A 141 0.85 -3.22 -3.49
CA THR A 141 1.64 -4.02 -4.42
C THR A 141 3.11 -3.59 -4.57
N GLN A 142 3.52 -2.45 -3.98
CA GLN A 142 4.92 -2.07 -3.86
C GLN A 142 5.69 -2.94 -2.85
N TRP A 143 5.02 -3.54 -1.87
CA TRP A 143 5.65 -4.43 -0.90
C TRP A 143 5.97 -5.77 -1.52
N LEU A 144 7.24 -6.19 -1.44
CA LEU A 144 7.68 -7.48 -1.97
C LEU A 144 7.16 -8.65 -1.12
N SER A 145 6.94 -9.78 -1.74
CA SER A 145 6.52 -11.01 -1.06
C SER A 145 7.60 -11.55 -0.09
N ARG A 146 8.86 -11.18 -0.34
CA ARG A 146 10.03 -11.52 0.48
C ARG A 146 11.16 -10.53 0.25
N VAL A 147 12.09 -10.47 1.19
CA VAL A 147 13.39 -9.82 1.04
C VAL A 147 14.32 -10.75 0.24
N PRO A 148 14.76 -10.37 -0.97
CA PRO A 148 15.58 -11.26 -1.81
C PRO A 148 17.00 -11.46 -1.29
N CYS A 149 17.61 -10.41 -0.74
CA CYS A 149 18.95 -10.44 -0.13
C CYS A 149 19.11 -9.26 0.85
N GLU A 150 20.07 -9.37 1.75
CA GLU A 150 20.51 -8.27 2.60
C GLU A 150 21.48 -7.38 1.82
N PHE A 151 21.47 -6.08 2.11
CA PHE A 151 22.46 -5.08 1.70
C PHE A 151 22.68 -4.13 2.89
N GLY A 152 23.90 -3.62 3.05
CA GLY A 152 24.29 -2.99 4.30
C GLY A 152 24.61 -1.50 4.23
N ASP A 153 24.36 -0.87 3.09
CA ASP A 153 24.74 0.51 2.81
C ASP A 153 23.55 1.50 2.82
N HIS A 154 22.32 1.01 2.84
CA HIS A 154 21.11 1.81 2.92
C HIS A 154 19.93 1.01 3.47
N VAL A 155 18.83 1.68 3.86
CA VAL A 155 17.59 1.06 4.34
C VAL A 155 16.65 0.66 3.18
N HIS A 156 16.87 1.20 1.97
CA HIS A 156 16.04 0.96 0.80
C HIS A 156 16.91 0.70 -0.43
N VAL A 157 16.59 -0.33 -1.20
CA VAL A 157 17.41 -0.83 -2.29
C VAL A 157 17.61 0.16 -3.44
N ALA A 158 16.66 1.06 -3.69
CA ALA A 158 16.78 2.07 -4.75
C ALA A 158 17.98 3.01 -4.54
N TYR A 159 18.35 3.24 -3.28
CA TYR A 159 19.45 4.13 -2.88
C TYR A 159 20.71 3.38 -2.47
N SER A 160 20.72 2.05 -2.56
CA SER A 160 21.91 1.23 -2.32
C SER A 160 22.89 1.32 -3.50
N ALA A 161 24.18 1.34 -3.22
CA ALA A 161 25.23 1.22 -4.22
C ALA A 161 25.42 -0.22 -4.73
N ASP A 162 24.85 -1.23 -4.02
CA ASP A 162 24.96 -2.63 -4.39
C ASP A 162 24.10 -2.98 -5.62
N GLY A 163 24.77 -3.05 -6.78
CA GLY A 163 24.11 -3.39 -8.06
C GLY A 163 23.51 -4.81 -8.09
N ALA A 164 24.09 -5.77 -7.34
CA ALA A 164 23.55 -7.12 -7.28
C ALA A 164 22.27 -7.15 -6.44
N ALA A 165 22.23 -6.42 -5.33
CA ALA A 165 21.02 -6.27 -4.52
C ALA A 165 19.91 -5.59 -5.35
N ARG A 166 20.21 -4.48 -6.05
CA ARG A 166 19.22 -3.83 -6.92
C ARG A 166 18.64 -4.78 -7.97
N ALA A 167 19.48 -5.60 -8.62
CA ALA A 167 19.02 -6.59 -9.59
C ALA A 167 18.12 -7.64 -8.96
N ALA A 168 18.49 -8.19 -7.79
CA ALA A 168 17.70 -9.21 -7.08
C ALA A 168 16.31 -8.68 -6.65
N TYR A 169 16.24 -7.42 -6.21
CA TYR A 169 14.96 -6.77 -5.86
C TYR A 169 14.10 -6.50 -7.09
N ALA A 170 14.70 -6.10 -8.22
CA ALA A 170 13.99 -5.92 -9.49
C ALA A 170 13.40 -7.24 -10.00
N ASP A 171 14.17 -8.34 -9.95
CA ASP A 171 13.71 -9.68 -10.32
C ASP A 171 12.54 -10.14 -9.42
N GLN A 172 12.63 -9.91 -8.11
CA GLN A 172 11.55 -10.23 -7.18
C GLN A 172 10.31 -9.37 -7.44
N ALA A 173 10.48 -8.07 -7.71
CA ALA A 173 9.38 -7.17 -8.02
C ALA A 173 8.64 -7.57 -9.31
N ALA A 174 9.39 -8.00 -10.33
CA ALA A 174 8.82 -8.51 -11.58
C ALA A 174 8.02 -9.80 -11.36
N LEU A 175 8.57 -10.74 -10.58
CA LEU A 175 7.89 -11.99 -10.22
C LEU A 175 6.61 -11.73 -9.42
N ASP A 176 6.68 -10.85 -8.43
CA ASP A 176 5.56 -10.49 -7.56
C ASP A 176 4.43 -9.82 -8.35
N TRP A 177 4.75 -8.88 -9.23
CA TRP A 177 3.75 -8.23 -10.08
C TRP A 177 3.12 -9.22 -11.07
N HIS A 178 3.93 -10.07 -11.70
CA HIS A 178 3.43 -11.15 -12.56
C HIS A 178 2.43 -12.06 -11.80
N ASN A 179 2.80 -12.53 -10.62
CA ASN A 179 1.95 -13.40 -9.80
C ASN A 179 0.66 -12.68 -9.38
N PHE A 180 0.78 -11.42 -8.92
CA PHE A 180 -0.38 -10.63 -8.53
C PHE A 180 -1.40 -10.55 -9.67
N VAL A 181 -0.99 -10.07 -10.86
CA VAL A 181 -1.93 -9.92 -11.99
C VAL A 181 -2.45 -11.26 -12.51
N ALA A 182 -1.63 -12.32 -12.52
CA ALA A 182 -2.05 -13.63 -12.93
C ALA A 182 -3.16 -14.21 -12.03
N PHE A 183 -2.97 -14.14 -10.70
CA PHE A 183 -3.99 -14.62 -9.76
C PHE A 183 -5.25 -13.76 -9.76
N ARG A 184 -5.12 -12.43 -9.91
CA ARG A 184 -6.31 -11.55 -10.08
C ARG A 184 -7.07 -11.90 -11.35
N GLY A 185 -6.35 -12.23 -12.45
CA GLY A 185 -6.97 -12.66 -13.67
C GLY A 185 -7.77 -13.96 -13.52
N ARG A 186 -7.38 -14.85 -12.63
CA ARG A 186 -8.15 -16.08 -12.32
C ARG A 186 -9.38 -15.78 -11.46
N GLU A 187 -9.26 -14.89 -10.48
CA GLU A 187 -10.32 -14.57 -9.53
C GLU A 187 -11.43 -13.69 -10.13
N LEU A 188 -11.08 -12.80 -11.04
CA LEU A 188 -12.05 -11.90 -11.66
C LEU A 188 -13.07 -12.67 -12.52
N ALA A 189 -14.33 -12.33 -12.32
CA ALA A 189 -15.43 -12.77 -13.20
C ALA A 189 -15.23 -12.26 -14.63
N PRO A 190 -15.86 -12.85 -15.63
CA PRO A 190 -15.85 -12.31 -16.99
C PRO A 190 -16.27 -10.82 -16.99
N GLN A 191 -15.51 -9.99 -17.67
CA GLN A 191 -15.64 -8.52 -17.68
C GLN A 191 -15.50 -7.83 -16.32
N GLY A 192 -15.08 -8.54 -15.28
CA GLY A 192 -14.68 -7.98 -13.99
C GLY A 192 -13.48 -7.05 -14.15
N ARG A 193 -13.35 -6.08 -13.26
CA ARG A 193 -12.30 -5.05 -13.31
C ARG A 193 -11.50 -5.00 -12.02
N LEU A 194 -10.24 -4.60 -12.15
CA LEU A 194 -9.34 -4.37 -11.02
C LEU A 194 -8.71 -2.98 -11.18
N VAL A 195 -8.77 -2.19 -10.12
CA VAL A 195 -8.04 -0.90 -10.04
C VAL A 195 -6.92 -1.03 -9.05
N VAL A 196 -5.73 -0.56 -9.44
CA VAL A 196 -4.51 -0.62 -8.63
C VAL A 196 -3.86 0.76 -8.57
N LEU A 197 -3.60 1.25 -7.36
CA LEU A 197 -2.75 2.40 -7.08
C LEU A 197 -1.49 1.92 -6.37
N THR A 198 -0.30 2.21 -6.90
CA THR A 198 0.96 1.72 -6.35
C THR A 198 2.10 2.72 -6.57
N LEU A 199 3.24 2.51 -5.88
CA LEU A 199 4.43 3.28 -6.15
C LEU A 199 4.94 3.01 -7.58
N ALA A 200 5.34 4.09 -8.24
CA ALA A 200 6.07 4.07 -9.49
C ALA A 200 7.49 4.62 -9.30
N VAL A 201 8.27 4.56 -10.36
CA VAL A 201 9.48 5.34 -10.52
C VAL A 201 9.23 6.43 -11.56
N ASP A 202 9.93 7.55 -11.42
CA ASP A 202 9.94 8.60 -12.42
C ASP A 202 10.83 8.24 -13.63
N ASP A 203 11.02 9.18 -14.56
CA ASP A 203 11.83 8.99 -15.77
C ASP A 203 13.31 8.74 -15.45
N ASP A 204 13.80 9.16 -14.28
CA ASP A 204 15.17 8.94 -13.80
C ASP A 204 15.30 7.63 -13.00
N GLY A 205 14.20 6.92 -12.77
CA GLY A 205 14.15 5.68 -12.01
C GLY A 205 14.05 5.89 -10.48
N ASP A 206 13.75 7.10 -10.02
CA ASP A 206 13.59 7.43 -8.60
C ASP A 206 12.16 7.17 -8.14
N VAL A 207 12.03 6.63 -6.93
CA VAL A 207 10.75 6.44 -6.23
C VAL A 207 10.25 7.71 -5.54
N GLY A 208 11.10 8.73 -5.41
CA GLY A 208 10.77 10.07 -4.91
C GLY A 208 10.76 10.23 -3.39
N PHE A 209 11.30 9.28 -2.64
CA PHE A 209 11.38 9.31 -1.17
C PHE A 209 12.82 9.43 -0.64
N ALA A 210 13.78 9.87 -1.47
CA ALA A 210 15.20 9.93 -1.11
C ALA A 210 15.43 10.60 0.24
N THR A 211 14.95 11.84 0.41
CA THR A 211 15.17 12.64 1.62
C THR A 211 14.64 11.95 2.89
N LEU A 212 13.47 11.31 2.82
CA LEU A 212 12.91 10.56 3.95
C LEU A 212 13.73 9.30 4.24
N LEU A 213 14.08 8.53 3.22
CA LEU A 213 14.79 7.26 3.38
C LEU A 213 16.24 7.48 3.80
N ASP A 214 16.90 8.54 3.34
CA ASP A 214 18.21 8.99 3.82
C ASP A 214 18.16 9.42 5.29
N ALA A 215 17.10 10.14 5.70
CA ALA A 215 16.89 10.52 7.08
C ALA A 215 16.72 9.29 7.98
N ILE A 216 15.98 8.28 7.55
CA ILE A 216 15.83 6.99 8.25
C ILE A 216 17.17 6.25 8.33
N ALA A 217 17.89 6.09 7.21
CA ALA A 217 19.18 5.41 7.17
C ALA A 217 20.20 6.07 8.11
N GLY A 218 20.31 7.41 8.04
CA GLY A 218 21.20 8.15 8.93
C GLY A 218 20.81 8.07 10.41
N ALA A 219 19.52 8.03 10.74
CA ALA A 219 19.06 7.86 12.13
C ALA A 219 19.35 6.44 12.66
N LEU A 220 19.23 5.40 11.82
CA LEU A 220 19.60 4.03 12.17
C LEU A 220 21.12 3.89 12.40
N ASP A 221 21.94 4.55 11.59
CA ASP A 221 23.39 4.62 11.77
C ASP A 221 23.78 5.30 13.09
N ASP A 222 23.06 6.36 13.49
CA ASP A 222 23.28 7.02 14.78
C ASP A 222 22.97 6.06 15.93
N GLN A 223 21.81 5.38 15.89
CA GLN A 223 21.44 4.42 16.92
C GLN A 223 22.43 3.24 17.02
N ALA A 224 23.01 2.81 15.90
CA ALA A 224 24.05 1.76 15.91
C ALA A 224 25.38 2.28 16.50
N ARG A 225 25.73 3.57 16.28
CA ARG A 225 26.90 4.19 16.91
C ARG A 225 26.73 4.38 18.41
N ASP A 226 25.52 4.70 18.84
CA ASP A 226 25.18 4.92 20.26
C ASP A 226 24.96 3.58 21.01
N GLY A 227 24.97 2.46 20.30
CA GLY A 227 24.89 1.12 20.89
C GLY A 227 23.47 0.62 21.18
N LEU A 228 22.43 1.32 20.73
CA LEU A 228 21.05 0.87 20.82
C LEU A 228 20.77 -0.28 19.82
N LEU A 229 21.35 -0.18 18.62
CA LEU A 229 21.30 -1.21 17.58
C LEU A 229 22.64 -1.93 17.46
N ARG A 230 22.60 -3.23 17.24
CA ARG A 230 23.77 -3.99 16.83
C ARG A 230 23.97 -3.91 15.31
N ARG A 231 25.22 -4.04 14.87
CA ARG A 231 25.58 -3.96 13.44
C ARG A 231 24.93 -5.07 12.59
N ASP A 232 24.64 -6.23 13.16
CA ASP A 232 23.94 -7.30 12.47
C ASP A 232 22.43 -7.05 12.38
N GLU A 233 21.83 -6.39 13.38
CA GLU A 233 20.45 -5.91 13.30
C GLU A 233 20.31 -4.84 12.21
N LEU A 234 21.21 -3.85 12.21
CA LEU A 234 21.22 -2.78 11.19
C LEU A 234 21.27 -3.35 9.75
N ARG A 235 22.10 -4.37 9.50
CA ARG A 235 22.16 -5.01 8.17
C ARG A 235 20.90 -5.70 7.73
N ARG A 236 20.08 -6.17 8.67
CA ARG A 236 18.76 -6.77 8.38
C ARG A 236 17.66 -5.74 8.21
N MET A 237 17.90 -4.47 8.62
CA MET A 237 16.91 -3.39 8.51
C MET A 237 16.79 -2.94 7.06
N THR A 238 15.72 -3.39 6.42
CA THR A 238 15.40 -2.99 5.06
C THR A 238 13.89 -2.77 4.91
N ILE A 239 13.52 -1.81 4.08
CA ILE A 239 12.15 -1.55 3.66
C ILE A 239 11.96 -2.22 2.29
N PRO A 240 11.32 -3.40 2.22
CA PRO A 240 11.23 -4.19 0.99
C PRO A 240 10.10 -3.68 0.08
N THR A 241 10.16 -2.41 -0.29
CA THR A 241 9.28 -1.80 -1.27
C THR A 241 10.02 -1.50 -2.57
N VAL A 242 9.29 -1.50 -3.69
CA VAL A 242 9.84 -1.18 -5.01
C VAL A 242 8.81 -0.37 -5.78
N GLY A 243 9.23 0.75 -6.35
CA GLY A 243 8.49 1.45 -7.41
C GLY A 243 8.65 0.71 -8.73
N ARG A 244 7.64 0.79 -9.60
CA ARG A 244 7.66 0.15 -10.92
C ARG A 244 7.52 1.19 -12.02
N SER A 245 8.29 1.05 -13.08
CA SER A 245 8.09 1.83 -14.30
C SER A 245 6.83 1.35 -15.06
N GLU A 246 6.36 2.16 -15.99
CA GLU A 246 5.27 1.73 -16.89
C GLU A 246 5.65 0.46 -17.68
N THR A 247 6.93 0.34 -18.05
CA THR A 247 7.46 -0.87 -18.72
C THR A 247 7.34 -2.10 -17.83
N ASP A 248 7.69 -2.01 -16.55
CA ASP A 248 7.58 -3.11 -15.59
C ASP A 248 6.12 -3.51 -15.38
N LEU A 249 5.21 -2.52 -15.29
CA LEU A 249 3.79 -2.77 -15.12
C LEU A 249 3.16 -3.46 -16.35
N ARG A 250 3.65 -3.17 -17.56
CA ARG A 250 3.21 -3.79 -18.82
C ARG A 250 3.85 -5.14 -19.09
N ALA A 251 5.01 -5.44 -18.52
CA ALA A 251 5.80 -6.63 -18.83
C ALA A 251 5.03 -7.95 -18.74
N PRO A 252 4.19 -8.22 -17.71
CA PRO A 252 3.44 -9.49 -17.62
C PRO A 252 2.43 -9.71 -18.76
N PHE A 253 2.03 -8.64 -19.46
CA PHE A 253 1.06 -8.72 -20.55
C PHE A 253 1.68 -9.00 -21.92
N ALA A 254 3.02 -8.92 -22.03
CA ALA A 254 3.72 -9.20 -23.29
C ALA A 254 3.85 -10.71 -23.54
N PRO A 255 3.94 -11.14 -24.82
CA PRO A 255 3.74 -10.36 -26.05
C PRO A 255 2.28 -10.26 -26.49
N SER A 256 1.36 -11.00 -25.85
CA SER A 256 -0.03 -11.17 -26.29
C SER A 256 -0.96 -10.02 -25.92
N GLY A 257 -0.48 -9.03 -25.14
CA GLY A 257 -1.29 -7.94 -24.58
C GLY A 257 -2.20 -8.38 -23.41
N ARG A 258 -2.09 -9.65 -22.97
CA ARG A 258 -2.96 -10.20 -21.92
C ARG A 258 -2.28 -11.28 -21.08
N ILE A 259 -2.68 -11.39 -19.80
CA ILE A 259 -2.30 -12.46 -18.89
C ILE A 259 -3.55 -13.01 -18.18
N GLU A 260 -3.76 -14.34 -18.17
CA GLU A 260 -4.95 -14.97 -17.58
C GLU A 260 -6.28 -14.30 -18.03
N GLY A 261 -6.30 -13.77 -19.25
CA GLY A 261 -7.43 -13.04 -19.81
C GLY A 261 -7.61 -11.62 -19.33
N LEU A 262 -6.71 -11.09 -18.48
CA LEU A 262 -6.63 -9.67 -18.14
C LEU A 262 -5.93 -8.89 -19.24
N THR A 263 -6.43 -7.69 -19.50
CA THR A 263 -5.79 -6.65 -20.34
C THR A 263 -5.71 -5.33 -19.55
N ILE A 264 -4.78 -4.47 -19.93
CA ILE A 264 -4.69 -3.11 -19.39
C ILE A 264 -5.71 -2.24 -20.11
N ASP A 265 -6.69 -1.70 -19.40
CA ASP A 265 -7.68 -0.74 -19.88
C ASP A 265 -7.19 0.70 -19.73
N HIS A 266 -6.52 0.99 -18.60
CA HIS A 266 -5.90 2.27 -18.30
C HIS A 266 -4.60 2.05 -17.53
N LEU A 267 -3.58 2.83 -17.84
CA LEU A 267 -2.33 2.88 -17.08
C LEU A 267 -1.71 4.26 -17.27
N GLU A 268 -1.48 4.94 -16.17
CA GLU A 268 -0.78 6.22 -16.11
C GLU A 268 0.18 6.26 -14.92
N THR A 269 1.26 7.02 -15.08
CA THR A 269 2.16 7.38 -14.00
C THR A 269 2.09 8.89 -13.79
N PHE A 270 2.11 9.34 -12.55
CA PHE A 270 2.01 10.75 -12.20
C PHE A 270 2.73 11.05 -10.90
N ALA A 271 3.14 12.31 -10.74
CA ALA A 271 3.67 12.81 -9.47
C ALA A 271 2.52 13.14 -8.52
N ALA A 272 2.53 12.56 -7.33
CA ALA A 272 1.56 12.90 -6.30
C ALA A 272 1.93 14.20 -5.60
N GLU A 273 0.93 14.95 -5.14
CA GLU A 273 1.12 16.18 -4.39
C GLU A 273 1.72 15.86 -3.00
N ASP A 274 2.82 16.51 -2.65
CA ASP A 274 3.32 16.53 -1.27
C ASP A 274 2.55 17.58 -0.45
N ARG A 275 1.53 17.13 0.27
CA ARG A 275 0.68 17.99 1.10
C ARG A 275 1.42 18.57 2.32
N PHE A 276 2.44 17.87 2.81
CA PHE A 276 3.25 18.38 3.93
C PHE A 276 4.13 19.52 3.47
N TRP A 277 4.69 19.39 2.26
CA TRP A 277 5.42 20.48 1.61
C TRP A 277 4.54 21.67 1.29
N ALA A 278 3.36 21.45 0.72
CA ALA A 278 2.40 22.53 0.42
C ALA A 278 2.01 23.30 1.70
N ARG A 279 1.86 22.61 2.82
CA ARG A 279 1.61 23.24 4.12
C ARG A 279 2.81 24.03 4.58
N PHE A 280 4.02 23.43 4.57
CA PHE A 280 5.27 24.08 4.96
C PHE A 280 5.53 25.37 4.16
N GLN A 281 5.23 25.38 2.88
CA GLN A 281 5.33 26.60 2.06
C GLN A 281 4.39 27.73 2.53
N GLY A 282 3.34 27.41 3.26
CA GLY A 282 2.39 28.39 3.80
C GLY A 282 2.70 28.88 5.20
N ASP A 283 3.24 28.03 6.10
CA ASP A 283 3.46 28.33 7.51
C ASP A 283 4.94 28.39 7.91
N GLU A 284 5.86 27.91 7.06
CA GLU A 284 7.31 27.83 7.28
C GLU A 284 7.69 27.08 8.59
N ASP A 285 6.78 26.22 9.09
CA ASP A 285 7.00 25.43 10.30
C ASP A 285 7.77 24.14 9.96
N ALA A 286 9.11 24.23 10.05
CA ALA A 286 10.00 23.11 9.76
C ALA A 286 9.85 21.94 10.75
N ASP A 287 9.59 22.25 12.03
CA ASP A 287 9.39 21.22 13.06
C ASP A 287 8.10 20.43 12.77
N ALA A 288 7.01 21.13 12.42
CA ALA A 288 5.77 20.47 12.02
C ALA A 288 5.93 19.64 10.74
N PHE A 289 6.70 20.12 9.75
CA PHE A 289 7.02 19.37 8.53
C PHE A 289 7.77 18.07 8.85
N GLY A 290 8.86 18.17 9.63
CA GLY A 290 9.66 17.01 10.03
C GLY A 290 8.84 15.99 10.84
N ALA A 291 8.03 16.47 11.78
CA ALA A 291 7.17 15.63 12.61
C ALA A 291 6.10 14.89 11.79
N GLN A 292 5.50 15.53 10.77
CA GLN A 292 4.49 14.89 9.92
C GLN A 292 5.07 13.75 9.08
N TRP A 293 6.27 13.94 8.51
CA TRP A 293 6.95 12.89 7.75
C TRP A 293 7.45 11.75 8.65
N ALA A 294 7.96 12.07 9.84
CA ALA A 294 8.38 11.06 10.82
C ALA A 294 7.18 10.23 11.30
N ALA A 295 6.04 10.86 11.54
CA ALA A 295 4.80 10.18 11.90
C ALA A 295 4.31 9.25 10.77
N PHE A 296 4.39 9.68 9.50
CA PHE A 296 4.12 8.82 8.36
C PHE A 296 5.05 7.60 8.34
N ALA A 297 6.37 7.82 8.48
CA ALA A 297 7.34 6.73 8.50
C ALA A 297 7.11 5.76 9.66
N ARG A 298 6.77 6.28 10.84
CA ARG A 298 6.41 5.48 12.02
C ARG A 298 5.24 4.56 11.73
N ALA A 299 4.18 5.05 11.12
CA ALA A 299 3.00 4.25 10.82
C ALA A 299 3.21 3.24 9.67
N ALA A 300 3.92 3.65 8.61
CA ALA A 300 4.01 2.89 7.37
C ALA A 300 5.28 2.02 7.26
N LEU A 301 6.42 2.47 7.80
CA LEU A 301 7.74 1.89 7.52
C LEU A 301 8.40 1.27 8.75
N PHE A 302 8.37 1.94 9.91
CA PHE A 302 9.08 1.48 11.11
C PHE A 302 8.65 0.10 11.61
N PRO A 303 7.37 -0.29 11.46
CA PRO A 303 6.97 -1.65 11.76
C PRO A 303 7.86 -2.71 11.11
N THR A 304 8.21 -2.54 9.85
CA THR A 304 9.09 -3.47 9.15
C THR A 304 10.51 -3.51 9.75
N LEU A 305 11.02 -2.37 10.20
CA LEU A 305 12.36 -2.27 10.80
C LEU A 305 12.42 -2.93 12.18
N VAL A 306 11.36 -2.83 12.99
CA VAL A 306 11.28 -3.48 14.31
C VAL A 306 11.45 -5.00 14.22
N HIS A 307 10.98 -5.64 13.13
CA HIS A 307 11.17 -7.07 12.93
C HIS A 307 12.65 -7.49 12.78
N ALA A 308 13.53 -6.56 12.43
CA ALA A 308 14.95 -6.83 12.32
C ALA A 308 15.69 -6.83 13.67
N LEU A 309 15.05 -6.36 14.75
CA LEU A 309 15.55 -6.55 16.11
C LEU A 309 15.55 -8.05 16.46
N ASP A 310 16.45 -8.50 17.30
CA ASP A 310 16.56 -9.91 17.67
C ASP A 310 15.32 -10.49 18.32
N GLY A 311 14.63 -9.69 19.15
CA GLY A 311 13.34 -10.03 19.73
C GLY A 311 12.15 -9.65 18.88
N GLY A 312 12.36 -9.05 17.69
CA GLY A 312 11.29 -8.54 16.84
C GLY A 312 10.42 -7.53 17.60
N VAL A 313 9.11 -7.68 17.47
CA VAL A 313 8.12 -6.81 18.15
C VAL A 313 8.10 -6.97 19.67
N GLU A 314 8.57 -8.09 20.18
CA GLU A 314 8.66 -8.39 21.62
C GLU A 314 10.03 -7.98 22.20
N ASP A 315 10.94 -7.40 21.38
CA ASP A 315 12.21 -6.89 21.88
C ASP A 315 11.99 -5.78 22.92
N PRO A 316 12.60 -5.88 24.10
CA PRO A 316 12.42 -4.88 25.16
C PRO A 316 12.87 -3.46 24.72
N ARG A 317 13.72 -3.34 23.70
CA ARG A 317 14.15 -2.07 23.13
C ARG A 317 13.18 -1.51 22.09
N ALA A 318 12.18 -2.27 21.63
CA ALA A 318 11.37 -1.88 20.47
C ALA A 318 10.70 -0.51 20.63
N ALA A 319 10.15 -0.21 21.81
CA ALA A 319 9.52 1.08 22.08
C ALA A 319 10.52 2.23 22.08
N GLU A 320 11.68 2.04 22.70
CA GLU A 320 12.76 3.02 22.74
C GLU A 320 13.35 3.25 21.34
N PHE A 321 13.60 2.16 20.59
CA PHE A 321 14.06 2.18 19.21
C PHE A 321 13.16 3.03 18.32
N VAL A 322 11.85 2.75 18.36
CA VAL A 322 10.87 3.49 17.54
C VAL A 322 10.79 4.97 17.94
N GLY A 323 10.76 5.26 19.25
CA GLY A 323 10.68 6.65 19.73
C GLY A 323 11.91 7.48 19.36
N GLN A 324 13.12 6.92 19.52
CA GLN A 324 14.36 7.60 19.13
C GLN A 324 14.46 7.74 17.60
N LEU A 325 14.05 6.72 16.83
CA LEU A 325 14.06 6.77 15.37
C LEU A 325 13.13 7.89 14.86
N GLU A 326 11.90 7.98 15.39
CA GLU A 326 10.95 9.01 15.03
C GLU A 326 11.50 10.42 15.31
N ALA A 327 12.04 10.65 16.52
CA ALA A 327 12.60 11.93 16.89
C ALA A 327 13.81 12.33 16.02
N ALA A 328 14.70 11.39 15.72
CA ALA A 328 15.87 11.61 14.87
C ALA A 328 15.48 11.92 13.41
N VAL A 329 14.52 11.19 12.86
CA VAL A 329 13.99 11.43 11.50
C VAL A 329 13.30 12.80 11.43
N ALA A 330 12.46 13.13 12.40
CA ALA A 330 11.80 14.44 12.48
C ALA A 330 12.82 15.59 12.49
N GLY A 331 13.84 15.50 13.35
CA GLY A 331 14.88 16.52 13.45
C GLY A 331 15.72 16.67 12.18
N ARG A 332 16.05 15.57 11.51
CA ARG A 332 16.81 15.60 10.24
C ARG A 332 16.00 16.30 9.14
N LEU A 333 14.73 15.96 8.99
CA LEU A 333 13.85 16.56 7.99
C LEU A 333 13.54 18.02 8.32
N ALA A 334 13.40 18.39 9.59
CA ALA A 334 13.21 19.77 10.01
C ALA A 334 14.45 20.64 9.76
N SER A 335 15.66 20.07 9.85
CA SER A 335 16.91 20.82 9.63
C SER A 335 17.14 21.23 8.16
N ALA A 336 16.56 20.51 7.22
CA ALA A 336 16.65 20.76 5.77
C ALA A 336 15.36 20.33 5.08
N PRO A 337 14.28 21.10 5.17
CA PRO A 337 13.02 20.75 4.53
C PRO A 337 13.14 20.73 3.00
N GLU A 338 12.75 19.62 2.39
CA GLU A 338 12.71 19.43 0.94
C GLU A 338 11.43 18.71 0.51
N PRO A 339 10.88 19.00 -0.68
CA PRO A 339 9.69 18.31 -1.16
C PRO A 339 9.97 16.84 -1.51
N MET A 340 9.04 15.96 -1.16
CA MET A 340 9.04 14.55 -1.62
C MET A 340 8.36 14.46 -2.99
N ARG A 341 9.05 13.89 -3.97
CA ARG A 341 8.57 13.76 -5.35
C ARG A 341 7.98 12.37 -5.59
N MET A 342 6.90 12.05 -4.89
CA MET A 342 6.29 10.72 -4.95
C MET A 342 5.76 10.40 -6.33
N SER A 343 6.30 9.38 -6.98
CA SER A 343 5.78 8.84 -8.23
C SER A 343 4.79 7.72 -7.96
N LEU A 344 3.59 7.82 -8.54
CA LEU A 344 2.53 6.84 -8.43
C LEU A 344 2.12 6.29 -9.80
N ALA A 345 1.70 5.05 -9.83
CA ALA A 345 1.05 4.43 -10.98
C ALA A 345 -0.40 4.08 -10.65
N LEU A 346 -1.30 4.42 -11.55
CA LEU A 346 -2.71 4.10 -11.50
C LEU A 346 -3.06 3.22 -12.70
N ALA A 347 -3.55 2.01 -12.41
CA ALA A 347 -3.91 1.04 -13.43
C ALA A 347 -5.36 0.57 -13.28
N SER A 348 -6.07 0.41 -14.41
CA SER A 348 -7.32 -0.34 -14.51
C SER A 348 -7.10 -1.54 -15.43
N LEU A 349 -7.40 -2.72 -14.91
CA LEU A 349 -7.30 -3.99 -15.63
C LEU A 349 -8.71 -4.55 -15.85
N VAL A 350 -8.96 -5.12 -17.02
CA VAL A 350 -10.25 -5.72 -17.35
C VAL A 350 -10.09 -7.17 -17.77
N LYS A 351 -10.95 -8.03 -17.23
CA LYS A 351 -11.06 -9.45 -17.62
C LYS A 351 -11.84 -9.57 -18.92
N GLY A 352 -11.32 -10.28 -19.88
CA GLY A 352 -12.07 -10.66 -21.10
C GLY A 352 -13.34 -11.44 -20.78
N PRO A 353 -14.23 -11.60 -21.78
CA PRO A 353 -15.47 -12.35 -21.67
C PRO A 353 -15.29 -13.83 -21.34
#